data_22868cfae9a26dde77cf93228186d46a
#
_entry.id   22868cfae9a26dde77cf93228186d46a
#
_cell.length_a   1.000
_cell.length_b   1.000
_cell.length_c   1.000
_cell.angle_alpha   90.00
_cell.angle_beta   90.00
_cell.angle_gamma   90.00
#
_symmetry.space_group_name_H-M   'P 1'
#
loop_
_entity.id
_entity.type
_entity.pdbx_description
1 polymer ?
#
loop_
_entity_poly.entity_id
_entity_poly.type
_entity_poly.pdbx_seq_one_letter_code
_entity_poly.pdbx_strand_id
1 'polypeptide(L)'
;MEINSIRCTLILLVILIHCTPFKDAYPAMQNAILAFVVPLFLFITGYLFNVDKTWRQFGQYLWTMTMMYAIFETAYTILSYFFPVRDGIDVLSLGAVVERLLLHPIGPYWYLHTMIICGGVHYLSHRVCSRLGSANAMTWTLLVAVALSYYTPLLSLSSPLAFFAGVAVRRRYGEFGGIFKGSAASSIIAIMTVAYAVCTNKEYATQLSYFSIVLGICVVEFTVWYTRRMDCTLSRAIGYIGANTLPIYLLHPIFTLLSKRLLHDMVENGNILCFCIITLSSAVAGSIAIGRLMDRAGLSRLLFRKNMMRQPRHTARTSIYEISRK
;
A
#
# COMPACT_ATOMS: atom_id res chain seq x y z
N MET A 1 -12.76 -6.96 8.93
CA MET A 1 -12.90 -5.50 9.10
C MET A 1 -11.56 -4.86 9.44
N GLU A 2 -10.86 -5.33 10.45
CA GLU A 2 -9.59 -4.81 10.99
C GLU A 2 -8.51 -4.54 9.92
N ILE A 3 -8.23 -5.50 9.04
CA ILE A 3 -7.24 -5.33 7.96
C ILE A 3 -7.60 -4.15 7.03
N ASN A 4 -8.89 -3.96 6.73
CA ASN A 4 -9.28 -2.81 5.90
C ASN A 4 -9.11 -1.49 6.65
N SER A 5 -9.33 -1.46 7.96
CA SER A 5 -9.07 -0.26 8.77
C SER A 5 -7.58 0.08 8.80
N ILE A 6 -6.71 -0.92 8.96
CA ILE A 6 -5.25 -0.73 8.88
C ILE A 6 -4.86 -0.21 7.49
N ARG A 7 -5.39 -0.81 6.42
CA ARG A 7 -5.12 -0.35 5.05
C ARG A 7 -5.62 1.07 4.81
N CYS A 8 -6.76 1.46 5.41
CA CYS A 8 -7.25 2.84 5.37
C CYS A 8 -6.27 3.78 6.05
N THR A 9 -5.83 3.50 7.27
CA THR A 9 -4.83 4.30 7.99
C THR A 9 -3.55 4.45 7.16
N LEU A 10 -3.04 3.34 6.63
CA LEU A 10 -1.81 3.35 5.84
C LEU A 10 -1.93 4.15 4.54
N ILE A 11 -3.05 4.05 3.80
CA ILE A 11 -3.19 4.81 2.55
C ILE A 11 -3.30 6.31 2.80
N LEU A 12 -3.94 6.73 3.89
CA LEU A 12 -3.97 8.14 4.29
C LEU A 12 -2.57 8.66 4.61
N LEU A 13 -1.77 7.88 5.33
CA LEU A 13 -0.37 8.22 5.61
C LEU A 13 0.49 8.24 4.33
N VAL A 14 0.24 7.32 3.39
CA VAL A 14 0.92 7.34 2.07
C VAL A 14 0.62 8.64 1.31
N ILE A 15 -0.63 9.06 1.26
CA ILE A 15 -0.97 10.34 0.62
C ILE A 15 -0.26 11.50 1.33
N LEU A 16 -0.26 11.49 2.66
CA LEU A 16 0.36 12.56 3.48
C LEU A 16 1.86 12.70 3.20
N ILE A 17 2.61 11.59 3.14
CA ILE A 17 4.05 11.63 2.85
C ILE A 17 4.38 12.07 1.42
N HIS A 18 3.41 12.01 0.50
CA HIS A 18 3.54 12.55 -0.85
C HIS A 18 3.14 14.04 -0.96
N CYS A 19 2.66 14.66 0.13
CA CYS A 19 2.45 16.10 0.21
C CYS A 19 3.79 16.81 0.44
N THR A 20 4.37 17.40 -0.59
CA THR A 20 5.67 18.12 -0.49
C THR A 20 5.69 19.17 0.64
N PRO A 21 4.66 20.05 0.80
CA PRO A 21 4.64 21.02 1.89
C PRO A 21 4.67 20.39 3.29
N PHE A 22 4.09 19.21 3.46
CA PHE A 22 4.18 18.48 4.73
C PHE A 22 5.61 18.03 5.01
N LYS A 23 6.30 17.53 3.99
CA LYS A 23 7.70 17.12 4.09
C LYS A 23 8.59 18.28 4.48
N ASP A 24 8.41 19.43 3.82
CA ASP A 24 9.26 20.59 4.02
C ASP A 24 9.06 21.21 5.41
N ALA A 25 7.82 21.20 5.93
CA ALA A 25 7.49 21.72 7.24
C ALA A 25 7.79 20.75 8.39
N TYR A 26 7.63 19.44 8.18
CA TYR A 26 7.72 18.41 9.23
C TYR A 26 8.60 17.22 8.80
N PRO A 27 9.88 17.44 8.44
CA PRO A 27 10.74 16.41 7.88
C PRO A 27 10.95 15.22 8.82
N ALA A 28 11.13 15.46 10.10
CA ALA A 28 11.31 14.40 11.10
C ALA A 28 10.05 13.52 11.25
N MET A 29 8.86 14.12 11.20
CA MET A 29 7.60 13.37 11.24
C MET A 29 7.39 12.55 9.96
N GLN A 30 7.73 13.11 8.80
CA GLN A 30 7.69 12.37 7.54
C GLN A 30 8.63 11.17 7.57
N ASN A 31 9.86 11.34 8.04
CA ASN A 31 10.83 10.24 8.16
C ASN A 31 10.31 9.14 9.10
N ALA A 32 9.70 9.52 10.24
CA ALA A 32 9.09 8.56 11.15
C ALA A 32 7.94 7.78 10.51
N ILE A 33 7.08 8.44 9.73
CA ILE A 33 5.99 7.79 8.99
C ILE A 33 6.54 6.86 7.91
N LEU A 34 7.51 7.30 7.12
CA LEU A 34 8.14 6.50 6.06
C LEU A 34 8.78 5.22 6.62
N ALA A 35 9.36 5.29 7.81
CA ALA A 35 10.04 4.17 8.44
C ALA A 35 9.14 2.94 8.62
N PHE A 36 7.84 3.11 8.87
CA PHE A 36 6.94 1.99 9.09
C PHE A 36 5.84 1.80 8.04
N VAL A 37 5.38 2.88 7.39
CA VAL A 37 4.19 2.81 6.54
C VAL A 37 4.37 1.86 5.36
N VAL A 38 5.52 1.93 4.70
CA VAL A 38 5.83 1.10 3.53
C VAL A 38 6.12 -0.35 3.92
N PRO A 39 7.00 -0.65 4.90
CA PRO A 39 7.18 -2.01 5.37
C PRO A 39 5.89 -2.66 5.86
N LEU A 40 5.03 -1.91 6.56
CA LEU A 40 3.76 -2.43 7.05
C LEU A 40 2.77 -2.70 5.90
N PHE A 41 2.73 -1.86 4.87
CA PHE A 41 1.93 -2.13 3.68
C PHE A 41 2.38 -3.42 2.96
N LEU A 42 3.68 -3.61 2.81
CA LEU A 42 4.26 -4.83 2.22
C LEU A 42 3.96 -6.06 3.09
N PHE A 43 4.09 -5.94 4.40
CA PHE A 43 3.72 -6.98 5.35
C PHE A 43 2.24 -7.40 5.19
N ILE A 44 1.31 -6.44 5.20
CA ILE A 44 -0.13 -6.72 5.01
C ILE A 44 -0.39 -7.35 3.64
N THR A 45 0.32 -6.92 2.61
CA THR A 45 0.17 -7.50 1.26
C THR A 45 0.66 -8.94 1.23
N GLY A 46 1.81 -9.22 1.84
CA GLY A 46 2.33 -10.59 2.00
C GLY A 46 1.39 -11.47 2.83
N TYR A 47 0.87 -10.95 3.95
CA TYR A 47 -0.12 -11.64 4.77
C TYR A 47 -1.39 -12.02 3.99
N LEU A 48 -1.83 -11.19 3.08
CA LEU A 48 -3.02 -11.43 2.24
C LEU A 48 -2.72 -12.23 0.97
N PHE A 49 -1.43 -12.52 0.70
CA PHE A 49 -1.04 -13.22 -0.50
C PHE A 49 -1.48 -14.70 -0.44
N ASN A 50 -2.19 -15.13 -1.48
CA ASN A 50 -2.68 -16.51 -1.60
C ASN A 50 -1.86 -17.27 -2.64
N VAL A 51 -1.13 -18.29 -2.19
CA VAL A 51 -0.32 -19.20 -3.02
C VAL A 51 -1.11 -20.36 -3.62
N ASP A 52 -2.34 -20.64 -3.10
CA ASP A 52 -3.15 -21.79 -3.51
C ASP A 52 -3.89 -21.58 -4.83
N LYS A 53 -3.74 -20.40 -5.43
CA LYS A 53 -4.30 -20.10 -6.75
C LYS A 53 -3.78 -21.09 -7.79
N THR A 54 -4.68 -21.53 -8.69
CA THR A 54 -4.26 -22.28 -9.88
C THR A 54 -3.37 -21.39 -10.79
N TRP A 55 -2.62 -22.00 -11.70
CA TRP A 55 -1.80 -21.27 -12.67
C TRP A 55 -2.60 -20.23 -13.46
N ARG A 56 -3.81 -20.59 -13.88
CA ARG A 56 -4.71 -19.69 -14.61
C ARG A 56 -5.13 -18.49 -13.74
N GLN A 57 -5.52 -18.75 -12.49
CA GLN A 57 -5.93 -17.69 -11.55
C GLN A 57 -4.75 -16.78 -11.17
N PHE A 58 -3.57 -17.36 -10.98
CA PHE A 58 -2.37 -16.58 -10.70
C PHE A 58 -1.95 -15.74 -11.91
N GLY A 59 -1.96 -16.30 -13.11
CA GLY A 59 -1.68 -15.57 -14.35
C GLY A 59 -2.65 -14.41 -14.58
N GLN A 60 -3.94 -14.59 -14.30
CA GLN A 60 -4.93 -13.50 -14.36
C GLN A 60 -4.66 -12.41 -13.31
N TYR A 61 -4.29 -12.80 -12.11
CA TYR A 61 -3.91 -11.87 -11.05
C TYR A 61 -2.66 -11.07 -11.45
N LEU A 62 -1.61 -11.77 -11.89
CA LEU A 62 -0.35 -11.16 -12.31
C LEU A 62 -0.57 -10.20 -13.49
N TRP A 63 -1.29 -10.64 -14.52
CA TRP A 63 -1.67 -9.79 -15.65
C TRP A 63 -2.35 -8.50 -15.20
N THR A 64 -3.34 -8.61 -14.34
CA THR A 64 -4.08 -7.45 -13.86
C THR A 64 -3.18 -6.47 -13.10
N MET A 65 -2.30 -6.97 -12.23
CA MET A 65 -1.39 -6.11 -11.45
C MET A 65 -0.34 -5.46 -12.35
N THR A 66 0.21 -6.23 -13.30
CA THR A 66 1.21 -5.73 -14.26
C THR A 66 0.59 -4.69 -15.21
N MET A 67 -0.63 -4.89 -15.69
CA MET A 67 -1.29 -3.90 -16.54
C MET A 67 -1.61 -2.62 -15.79
N MET A 68 -2.10 -2.71 -14.55
CA MET A 68 -2.28 -1.53 -13.71
C MET A 68 -0.96 -0.79 -13.50
N TYR A 69 0.10 -1.51 -13.12
CA TYR A 69 1.42 -0.95 -12.95
C TYR A 69 1.90 -0.27 -14.24
N ALA A 70 1.92 -0.98 -15.35
CA ALA A 70 2.46 -0.48 -16.61
C ALA A 70 1.75 0.79 -17.11
N ILE A 71 0.42 0.82 -17.05
CA ILE A 71 -0.35 1.97 -17.50
C ILE A 71 -0.08 3.19 -16.61
N PHE A 72 -0.15 3.03 -15.29
CA PHE A 72 0.01 4.16 -14.38
C PHE A 72 1.47 4.63 -14.26
N GLU A 73 2.44 3.71 -14.27
CA GLU A 73 3.87 4.06 -14.30
C GLU A 73 4.24 4.80 -15.59
N THR A 74 3.81 4.29 -16.75
CA THR A 74 4.05 4.97 -18.04
C THR A 74 3.40 6.35 -18.08
N ALA A 75 2.14 6.47 -17.64
CA ALA A 75 1.45 7.74 -17.59
C ALA A 75 2.16 8.74 -16.65
N TYR A 76 2.62 8.28 -15.50
CA TYR A 76 3.33 9.13 -14.53
C TYR A 76 4.72 9.50 -15.03
N THR A 77 5.43 8.59 -15.68
CA THR A 77 6.73 8.87 -16.31
C THR A 77 6.60 9.96 -17.40
N ILE A 78 5.59 9.85 -18.26
CA ILE A 78 5.31 10.88 -19.26
C ILE A 78 4.96 12.22 -18.58
N LEU A 79 4.10 12.16 -17.53
CA LEU A 79 3.72 13.35 -16.78
C LEU A 79 4.92 14.02 -16.08
N SER A 80 5.89 13.24 -15.63
CA SER A 80 7.10 13.74 -14.95
C SER A 80 8.00 14.61 -15.84
N TYR A 81 7.91 14.44 -17.14
CA TYR A 81 8.59 15.30 -18.10
C TYR A 81 7.99 16.72 -18.14
N PHE A 82 6.68 16.84 -18.01
CA PHE A 82 5.96 18.13 -18.02
C PHE A 82 5.89 18.78 -16.65
N PHE A 83 5.92 17.99 -15.59
CA PHE A 83 5.80 18.45 -14.19
C PHE A 83 6.98 17.88 -13.39
N PRO A 84 7.92 18.74 -12.95
CA PRO A 84 9.08 18.28 -12.19
C PRO A 84 8.67 17.49 -10.93
N VAL A 85 8.99 16.22 -10.91
CA VAL A 85 8.81 15.33 -9.76
C VAL A 85 10.17 14.75 -9.37
N ARG A 86 10.27 14.23 -8.17
CA ARG A 86 11.47 13.53 -7.72
C ARG A 86 11.73 12.30 -8.60
N ASP A 87 12.95 12.14 -9.04
CA ASP A 87 13.40 11.02 -9.89
C ASP A 87 12.69 10.95 -11.27
N GLY A 88 12.10 12.08 -11.73
CA GLY A 88 11.48 12.20 -13.05
C GLY A 88 12.47 12.02 -14.20
N ILE A 89 11.97 12.15 -15.44
CA ILE A 89 12.80 12.08 -16.66
C ILE A 89 13.05 13.47 -17.21
N ASP A 90 14.29 13.72 -17.66
CA ASP A 90 14.68 14.99 -18.31
C ASP A 90 14.43 14.96 -19.82
N VAL A 91 14.43 13.76 -20.41
CA VAL A 91 14.22 13.56 -21.85
C VAL A 91 13.13 12.52 -22.06
N LEU A 92 12.10 12.92 -22.80
CA LEU A 92 11.02 11.99 -23.18
C LEU A 92 11.46 11.11 -24.34
N SER A 93 11.90 9.90 -24.03
CA SER A 93 12.29 8.88 -25.00
C SER A 93 11.70 7.53 -24.65
N LEU A 94 11.54 6.66 -25.64
CA LEU A 94 11.08 5.30 -25.42
C LEU A 94 12.02 4.54 -24.46
N GLY A 95 13.33 4.75 -24.59
CA GLY A 95 14.33 4.14 -23.70
C GLY A 95 14.15 4.56 -22.25
N ALA A 96 13.94 5.86 -21.98
CA ALA A 96 13.69 6.36 -20.64
C ALA A 96 12.39 5.76 -20.04
N VAL A 97 11.31 5.67 -20.81
CA VAL A 97 10.06 5.06 -20.34
C VAL A 97 10.24 3.58 -20.03
N VAL A 98 10.93 2.82 -20.89
CA VAL A 98 11.18 1.39 -20.67
C VAL A 98 12.08 1.16 -19.47
N GLU A 99 13.11 1.98 -19.27
CA GLU A 99 13.98 1.91 -18.10
C GLU A 99 13.20 2.13 -16.80
N ARG A 100 12.36 3.17 -16.75
CA ARG A 100 11.50 3.46 -15.60
C ARG A 100 10.51 2.33 -15.35
N LEU A 101 9.90 1.80 -16.38
CA LEU A 101 8.94 0.71 -16.26
C LEU A 101 9.58 -0.60 -15.76
N LEU A 102 10.80 -0.92 -16.17
CA LEU A 102 11.40 -2.22 -15.87
C LEU A 102 12.35 -2.22 -14.69
N LEU A 103 13.15 -1.15 -14.51
CA LEU A 103 14.28 -1.14 -13.59
C LEU A 103 14.13 -0.14 -12.45
N HIS A 104 13.68 1.07 -12.75
CA HIS A 104 13.70 2.19 -11.80
C HIS A 104 12.34 2.91 -11.75
N PRO A 105 11.28 2.25 -11.28
CA PRO A 105 9.95 2.87 -11.21
C PRO A 105 9.97 4.15 -10.36
N ILE A 106 9.25 5.17 -10.82
CA ILE A 106 9.20 6.49 -10.19
C ILE A 106 7.91 6.72 -9.38
N GLY A 107 7.94 7.73 -8.53
CA GLY A 107 6.82 8.08 -7.68
C GLY A 107 6.44 6.94 -6.73
N PRO A 108 5.15 6.70 -6.48
CA PRO A 108 4.73 5.62 -5.57
C PRO A 108 4.76 4.22 -6.21
N TYR A 109 4.84 4.10 -7.54
CA TYR A 109 4.53 2.83 -8.26
C TYR A 109 5.57 1.72 -8.07
N TRP A 110 6.77 2.04 -7.56
CA TRP A 110 7.76 1.05 -7.16
C TRP A 110 7.24 0.00 -6.18
N TYR A 111 6.27 0.36 -5.33
CA TYR A 111 5.63 -0.59 -4.42
C TYR A 111 4.86 -1.69 -5.18
N LEU A 112 4.12 -1.33 -6.25
CA LEU A 112 3.39 -2.30 -7.05
C LEU A 112 4.34 -3.20 -7.85
N HIS A 113 5.42 -2.63 -8.38
CA HIS A 113 6.52 -3.37 -9.00
C HIS A 113 7.12 -4.42 -8.03
N THR A 114 7.50 -3.98 -6.83
CA THR A 114 7.99 -4.87 -5.76
C THR A 114 6.99 -5.98 -5.43
N MET A 115 5.71 -5.64 -5.28
CA MET A 115 4.65 -6.61 -4.98
C MET A 115 4.50 -7.66 -6.09
N ILE A 116 4.60 -7.27 -7.35
CA ILE A 116 4.54 -8.17 -8.52
C ILE A 116 5.72 -9.16 -8.47
N ILE A 117 6.93 -8.67 -8.25
CA ILE A 117 8.16 -9.49 -8.20
C ILE A 117 8.11 -10.43 -7.00
N CYS A 118 7.87 -9.93 -5.79
CA CYS A 118 7.81 -10.74 -4.57
C CYS A 118 6.71 -11.81 -4.66
N GLY A 119 5.54 -11.45 -5.15
CA GLY A 119 4.42 -12.39 -5.37
C GLY A 119 4.75 -13.45 -6.40
N GLY A 120 5.40 -13.07 -7.51
CA GLY A 120 5.86 -13.97 -8.57
C GLY A 120 6.88 -14.97 -8.05
N VAL A 121 7.95 -14.48 -7.41
CA VAL A 121 9.01 -15.30 -6.82
C VAL A 121 8.42 -16.28 -5.82
N HIS A 122 7.57 -15.82 -4.90
CA HIS A 122 6.99 -16.70 -3.87
C HIS A 122 6.08 -17.77 -4.48
N TYR A 123 5.23 -17.41 -5.42
CA TYR A 123 4.34 -18.37 -6.08
C TYR A 123 5.12 -19.44 -6.85
N LEU A 124 6.14 -19.04 -7.63
CA LEU A 124 6.98 -19.97 -8.39
C LEU A 124 7.78 -20.89 -7.46
N SER A 125 8.44 -20.36 -6.44
CA SER A 125 9.17 -21.16 -5.45
C SER A 125 8.26 -22.18 -4.77
N HIS A 126 7.05 -21.77 -4.38
CA HIS A 126 6.08 -22.69 -3.78
C HIS A 126 5.67 -23.80 -4.74
N ARG A 127 5.42 -23.48 -6.01
CA ARG A 127 5.03 -24.48 -7.03
C ARG A 127 6.16 -25.46 -7.36
N VAL A 128 7.39 -24.97 -7.48
CA VAL A 128 8.55 -25.81 -7.75
C VAL A 128 8.81 -26.75 -6.56
N CYS A 129 8.88 -26.20 -5.34
CA CYS A 129 9.10 -27.01 -4.13
C CYS A 129 8.00 -28.06 -3.91
N SER A 130 6.74 -27.70 -4.16
CA SER A 130 5.61 -28.62 -4.06
C SER A 130 5.74 -29.80 -5.05
N ARG A 131 6.26 -29.57 -6.26
CA ARG A 131 6.50 -30.64 -7.25
C ARG A 131 7.68 -31.52 -6.88
N LEU A 132 8.70 -30.95 -6.24
CA LEU A 132 9.91 -31.66 -5.79
C LEU A 132 9.74 -32.34 -4.43
N GLY A 133 8.56 -32.30 -3.82
CA GLY A 133 8.31 -32.82 -2.48
C GLY A 133 9.07 -32.09 -1.36
N SER A 134 9.57 -30.87 -1.62
CA SER A 134 10.34 -30.09 -0.66
C SER A 134 9.46 -29.14 0.16
N ALA A 135 9.64 -29.15 1.48
CA ALA A 135 8.96 -28.21 2.38
C ALA A 135 9.60 -26.81 2.41
N ASN A 136 10.74 -26.60 1.76
CA ASN A 136 11.61 -25.42 1.92
C ASN A 136 11.28 -24.25 0.97
N ALA A 137 10.02 -24.14 0.49
CA ALA A 137 9.62 -23.07 -0.43
C ALA A 137 9.94 -21.66 0.09
N MET A 138 9.83 -21.43 1.39
CA MET A 138 10.12 -20.11 1.98
C MET A 138 11.61 -19.78 1.93
N THR A 139 12.47 -20.76 2.20
CA THR A 139 13.94 -20.60 2.11
C THR A 139 14.35 -20.24 0.69
N TRP A 140 13.86 -20.97 -0.32
CA TRP A 140 14.14 -20.67 -1.73
C TRP A 140 13.62 -19.30 -2.14
N THR A 141 12.42 -18.92 -1.68
CA THR A 141 11.86 -17.60 -1.92
C THR A 141 12.78 -16.51 -1.38
N LEU A 142 13.26 -16.65 -0.14
CA LEU A 142 14.18 -15.67 0.49
C LEU A 142 15.52 -15.62 -0.23
N LEU A 143 16.13 -16.76 -0.59
CA LEU A 143 17.38 -16.79 -1.33
C LEU A 143 17.27 -16.07 -2.68
N VAL A 144 16.22 -16.33 -3.45
CA VAL A 144 16.00 -15.66 -4.73
C VAL A 144 15.77 -14.16 -4.54
N ALA A 145 14.99 -13.76 -3.53
CA ALA A 145 14.72 -12.35 -3.26
C ALA A 145 15.99 -11.60 -2.81
N VAL A 146 16.84 -12.20 -1.97
CA VAL A 146 18.14 -11.65 -1.57
C VAL A 146 19.07 -11.54 -2.79
N ALA A 147 19.14 -12.56 -3.63
CA ALA A 147 19.92 -12.50 -4.86
C ALA A 147 19.45 -11.38 -5.80
N LEU A 148 18.14 -11.25 -6.03
CA LEU A 148 17.60 -10.15 -6.83
C LEU A 148 17.91 -8.78 -6.22
N SER A 149 17.84 -8.64 -4.90
CA SER A 149 18.15 -7.38 -4.23
C SER A 149 19.63 -7.00 -4.26
N TYR A 150 20.52 -7.98 -4.35
CA TYR A 150 21.96 -7.77 -4.37
C TYR A 150 22.51 -7.55 -5.80
N TYR A 151 22.05 -8.36 -6.75
CA TYR A 151 22.58 -8.36 -8.12
C TYR A 151 21.80 -7.48 -9.10
N THR A 152 20.63 -6.96 -8.72
CA THR A 152 19.81 -6.14 -9.61
C THR A 152 19.23 -4.94 -8.88
N PRO A 153 18.88 -3.84 -9.59
CA PRO A 153 18.19 -2.71 -8.99
C PRO A 153 16.68 -2.94 -8.77
N LEU A 154 16.18 -4.15 -9.03
CA LEU A 154 14.75 -4.46 -9.03
C LEU A 154 14.10 -4.39 -7.65
N LEU A 155 14.85 -4.70 -6.58
CA LEU A 155 14.33 -4.76 -5.22
C LEU A 155 15.32 -4.15 -4.22
N SER A 156 14.83 -3.38 -3.26
CA SER A 156 15.58 -3.10 -2.03
C SER A 156 15.40 -4.25 -1.04
N LEU A 157 16.44 -4.64 -0.30
CA LEU A 157 16.40 -5.81 0.59
C LEU A 157 15.30 -5.74 1.67
N SER A 158 15.01 -4.56 2.18
CA SER A 158 13.98 -4.35 3.21
C SER A 158 12.56 -4.70 2.72
N SER A 159 12.30 -4.49 1.44
CA SER A 159 10.96 -4.67 0.85
C SER A 159 10.52 -6.14 0.79
N PRO A 160 11.32 -7.08 0.20
CA PRO A 160 10.96 -8.49 0.22
C PRO A 160 10.94 -9.07 1.65
N LEU A 161 11.83 -8.62 2.55
CA LEU A 161 11.81 -9.09 3.94
C LEU A 161 10.47 -8.76 4.62
N ALA A 162 9.96 -7.54 4.47
CA ALA A 162 8.66 -7.16 5.01
C ALA A 162 7.52 -7.98 4.40
N PHE A 163 7.50 -8.17 3.07
CA PHE A 163 6.49 -8.97 2.38
C PHE A 163 6.48 -10.43 2.87
N PHE A 164 7.65 -11.06 2.94
CA PHE A 164 7.74 -12.47 3.34
C PHE A 164 7.52 -12.67 4.83
N ALA A 165 7.81 -11.69 5.68
CA ALA A 165 7.39 -11.71 7.08
C ALA A 165 5.85 -11.80 7.18
N GLY A 166 5.11 -11.06 6.36
CA GLY A 166 3.65 -11.16 6.28
C GLY A 166 3.18 -12.56 5.87
N VAL A 167 3.81 -13.15 4.84
CA VAL A 167 3.52 -14.52 4.41
C VAL A 167 3.79 -15.53 5.53
N ALA A 168 4.93 -15.40 6.21
CA ALA A 168 5.32 -16.30 7.31
C ALA A 168 4.35 -16.23 8.49
N VAL A 169 3.96 -15.02 8.89
CA VAL A 169 2.98 -14.79 9.96
C VAL A 169 1.62 -15.41 9.60
N ARG A 170 1.14 -15.22 8.36
CA ARG A 170 -0.10 -15.85 7.91
C ARG A 170 -0.05 -17.39 7.99
N ARG A 171 1.06 -17.98 7.57
CA ARG A 171 1.24 -19.43 7.62
C ARG A 171 1.33 -19.98 9.03
N ARG A 172 2.01 -19.26 9.95
CA ARG A 172 2.26 -19.72 11.30
C ARG A 172 1.06 -19.55 12.23
N TYR A 173 0.35 -18.42 12.11
CA TYR A 173 -0.63 -18.00 13.10
C TYR A 173 -2.07 -17.93 12.55
N GLY A 174 -2.27 -18.00 11.24
CA GLY A 174 -3.60 -18.02 10.63
C GLY A 174 -4.30 -16.66 10.66
N GLU A 175 -5.37 -16.54 11.45
CA GLU A 175 -6.24 -15.35 11.40
C GLU A 175 -5.61 -14.13 12.09
N PHE A 176 -5.74 -12.96 11.44
CA PHE A 176 -5.17 -11.68 11.89
C PHE A 176 -5.64 -11.26 13.29
N GLY A 177 -6.94 -11.36 13.54
CA GLY A 177 -7.54 -10.99 14.82
C GLY A 177 -7.12 -11.86 16.01
N GLY A 178 -6.57 -13.06 15.77
CA GLY A 178 -5.96 -13.90 16.79
C GLY A 178 -4.56 -13.44 17.21
N ILE A 179 -3.86 -12.74 16.30
CA ILE A 179 -2.49 -12.26 16.53
C ILE A 179 -2.53 -10.89 17.22
N PHE A 180 -3.32 -9.96 16.67
CA PHE A 180 -3.43 -8.58 17.16
C PHE A 180 -4.72 -8.39 17.95
N LYS A 181 -4.56 -8.25 19.27
CA LYS A 181 -5.69 -8.16 20.21
C LYS A 181 -6.29 -6.75 20.31
N GLY A 182 -5.53 -5.75 19.91
CA GLY A 182 -5.88 -4.33 20.01
C GLY A 182 -5.59 -3.74 21.40
N SER A 183 -4.79 -2.69 21.46
CA SER A 183 -4.39 -2.02 22.71
C SER A 183 -4.42 -0.51 22.56
N ALA A 184 -5.08 0.19 23.49
CA ALA A 184 -5.02 1.64 23.58
C ALA A 184 -3.62 2.13 24.05
N ALA A 185 -2.95 1.38 24.91
CA ALA A 185 -1.61 1.70 25.38
C ALA A 185 -0.59 1.79 24.25
N SER A 186 -0.82 1.07 23.14
CA SER A 186 0.03 1.14 21.95
C SER A 186 0.08 2.53 21.32
N SER A 187 -0.96 3.38 21.49
CA SER A 187 -0.93 4.76 21.03
C SER A 187 0.09 5.60 21.79
N ILE A 188 0.22 5.37 23.10
CA ILE A 188 1.20 6.08 23.95
C ILE A 188 2.62 5.69 23.49
N ILE A 189 2.87 4.40 23.32
CA ILE A 189 4.18 3.91 22.83
C ILE A 189 4.47 4.47 21.44
N ALA A 190 3.49 4.49 20.53
CA ALA A 190 3.65 5.08 19.21
C ALA A 190 4.01 6.57 19.28
N ILE A 191 3.29 7.34 20.10
CA ILE A 191 3.57 8.78 20.30
C ILE A 191 4.97 9.00 20.87
N MET A 192 5.35 8.25 21.91
CA MET A 192 6.69 8.34 22.50
C MET A 192 7.79 7.97 21.50
N THR A 193 7.55 6.95 20.68
CA THR A 193 8.48 6.50 19.64
C THR A 193 8.66 7.57 18.56
N VAL A 194 7.56 8.20 18.11
CA VAL A 194 7.62 9.31 17.14
C VAL A 194 8.30 10.54 17.78
N ALA A 195 7.95 10.89 19.01
CA ALA A 195 8.59 12.01 19.72
C ALA A 195 10.11 11.79 19.86
N TYR A 196 10.54 10.58 20.20
CA TYR A 196 11.96 10.22 20.23
C TYR A 196 12.64 10.39 18.88
N ALA A 197 11.99 9.94 17.80
CA ALA A 197 12.53 10.11 16.44
C ALA A 197 12.66 11.58 16.05
N VAL A 198 11.68 12.40 16.38
CA VAL A 198 11.70 13.85 16.12
C VAL A 198 12.81 14.52 16.93
N CYS A 199 12.93 14.21 18.24
CA CYS A 199 13.95 14.80 19.11
C CYS A 199 15.38 14.41 18.72
N THR A 200 15.59 13.19 18.22
CA THR A 200 16.92 12.70 17.84
C THR A 200 17.30 13.04 16.39
N ASN A 201 16.36 13.54 15.60
CA ASN A 201 16.50 13.87 14.18
C ASN A 201 17.21 12.78 13.36
N LYS A 202 16.98 11.51 13.71
CA LYS A 202 17.59 10.37 13.02
C LYS A 202 16.75 9.97 11.80
N GLU A 203 17.44 9.68 10.72
CA GLU A 203 16.80 9.13 9.51
C GLU A 203 16.54 7.63 9.69
N TYR A 204 15.27 7.26 9.90
CA TYR A 204 14.85 5.87 10.03
C TYR A 204 14.22 5.30 8.75
N ALA A 205 14.01 6.15 7.75
CA ALA A 205 13.20 5.83 6.56
C ALA A 205 13.81 4.76 5.63
N THR A 206 15.12 4.56 5.70
CA THR A 206 15.83 3.69 4.73
C THR A 206 16.13 2.28 5.24
N GLN A 207 15.83 1.98 6.51
CA GLN A 207 16.21 0.72 7.14
C GLN A 207 15.02 0.05 7.83
N LEU A 208 14.90 -1.26 7.68
CA LEU A 208 14.03 -2.10 8.51
C LEU A 208 14.65 -2.19 9.91
N SER A 209 14.38 -1.18 10.72
CA SER A 209 14.93 -1.02 12.07
C SER A 209 13.96 -1.52 13.14
N TYR A 210 14.44 -1.76 14.36
CA TYR A 210 13.57 -2.03 15.52
C TYR A 210 12.51 -0.95 15.71
N PHE A 211 12.87 0.31 15.42
CA PHE A 211 11.95 1.44 15.43
C PHE A 211 10.76 1.23 14.47
N SER A 212 11.01 0.85 13.22
CA SER A 212 9.97 0.58 12.22
C SER A 212 9.03 -0.55 12.66
N ILE A 213 9.60 -1.61 13.24
CA ILE A 213 8.84 -2.78 13.69
C ILE A 213 7.96 -2.41 14.88
N VAL A 214 8.53 -1.76 15.91
CA VAL A 214 7.79 -1.36 17.12
C VAL A 214 6.66 -0.39 16.74
N LEU A 215 6.96 0.64 15.94
CA LEU A 215 5.97 1.63 15.53
C LEU A 215 4.88 0.98 14.65
N GLY A 216 5.24 0.10 13.74
CA GLY A 216 4.30 -0.66 12.91
C GLY A 216 3.36 -1.53 13.76
N ILE A 217 3.88 -2.27 14.73
CA ILE A 217 3.06 -3.08 15.65
C ILE A 217 2.12 -2.18 16.46
N CYS A 218 2.63 -1.07 17.01
CA CYS A 218 1.81 -0.13 17.77
C CYS A 218 0.67 0.48 16.96
N VAL A 219 0.93 0.84 15.70
CA VAL A 219 -0.10 1.37 14.79
C VAL A 219 -1.16 0.30 14.48
N VAL A 220 -0.74 -0.95 14.28
CA VAL A 220 -1.67 -2.08 14.06
C VAL A 220 -2.55 -2.30 15.30
N GLU A 221 -1.95 -2.44 16.47
CA GLU A 221 -2.65 -2.69 17.74
C GLU A 221 -3.63 -1.55 18.07
N PHE A 222 -3.21 -0.29 17.90
CA PHE A 222 -4.09 0.85 18.10
C PHE A 222 -5.25 0.85 17.09
N THR A 223 -4.96 0.59 15.81
CA THR A 223 -5.99 0.57 14.76
C THR A 223 -7.01 -0.55 15.00
N VAL A 224 -6.56 -1.73 15.43
CA VAL A 224 -7.44 -2.85 15.80
C VAL A 224 -8.32 -2.46 17.00
N TRP A 225 -7.72 -1.90 18.05
CA TRP A 225 -8.44 -1.43 19.23
C TRP A 225 -9.53 -0.40 18.89
N TYR A 226 -9.17 0.59 18.09
CA TYR A 226 -10.08 1.66 17.65
C TYR A 226 -11.20 1.10 16.77
N THR A 227 -10.87 0.23 15.81
CA THR A 227 -11.84 -0.39 14.88
C THR A 227 -12.93 -1.17 15.62
N ARG A 228 -12.56 -1.87 16.69
CA ARG A 228 -13.52 -2.65 17.51
C ARG A 228 -14.50 -1.79 18.32
N ARG A 229 -14.20 -0.49 18.48
CA ARG A 229 -14.98 0.49 19.25
C ARG A 229 -15.73 1.50 18.41
N MET A 230 -15.46 1.53 17.11
CA MET A 230 -16.10 2.48 16.20
C MET A 230 -17.58 2.20 16.01
N ASP A 231 -18.33 3.29 15.80
CA ASP A 231 -19.70 3.24 15.32
C ASP A 231 -19.81 2.55 13.96
N CYS A 232 -20.96 1.93 13.70
CA CYS A 232 -21.23 1.18 12.48
C CYS A 232 -21.04 2.03 11.20
N THR A 233 -21.38 3.32 11.23
CA THR A 233 -21.29 4.22 10.07
C THR A 233 -19.84 4.55 9.74
N LEU A 234 -19.05 5.00 10.71
CA LEU A 234 -17.62 5.32 10.54
C LEU A 234 -16.84 4.07 10.15
N SER A 235 -17.12 2.94 10.80
CA SER A 235 -16.52 1.65 10.49
C SER A 235 -16.78 1.22 9.05
N ARG A 236 -17.98 1.46 8.50
CA ARG A 236 -18.30 1.19 7.09
C ARG A 236 -17.52 2.08 6.14
N ALA A 237 -17.40 3.37 6.42
CA ALA A 237 -16.64 4.31 5.59
C ALA A 237 -15.15 3.94 5.56
N ILE A 238 -14.53 3.73 6.70
CA ILE A 238 -13.13 3.30 6.83
C ILE A 238 -12.91 1.94 6.15
N GLY A 239 -13.82 0.98 6.38
CA GLY A 239 -13.78 -0.32 5.73
C GLY A 239 -13.88 -0.24 4.20
N TYR A 240 -14.68 0.70 3.67
CA TYR A 240 -14.81 0.94 2.24
C TYR A 240 -13.53 1.56 1.64
N ILE A 241 -12.96 2.58 2.26
CA ILE A 241 -11.68 3.18 1.84
C ILE A 241 -10.59 2.11 1.87
N GLY A 242 -10.46 1.36 2.96
CA GLY A 242 -9.47 0.31 3.12
C GLY A 242 -9.62 -0.86 2.14
N ALA A 243 -10.85 -1.19 1.73
CA ALA A 243 -11.09 -2.18 0.68
C ALA A 243 -10.68 -1.66 -0.71
N ASN A 244 -10.67 -0.35 -0.91
CA ASN A 244 -10.37 0.33 -2.18
C ASN A 244 -9.02 1.06 -2.17
N THR A 245 -8.06 0.62 -1.36
CA THR A 245 -6.74 1.26 -1.30
C THR A 245 -5.97 1.20 -2.62
N LEU A 246 -6.16 0.17 -3.44
CA LEU A 246 -5.45 0.06 -4.71
C LEU A 246 -5.83 1.17 -5.72
N PRO A 247 -7.12 1.45 -6.02
CA PRO A 247 -7.48 2.61 -6.84
C PRO A 247 -7.00 3.93 -6.26
N ILE A 248 -7.11 4.11 -4.94
CA ILE A 248 -6.63 5.34 -4.28
C ILE A 248 -5.11 5.47 -4.44
N TYR A 249 -4.37 4.38 -4.23
CA TYR A 249 -2.93 4.34 -4.42
C TYR A 249 -2.51 4.68 -5.86
N LEU A 250 -3.23 4.18 -6.87
CA LEU A 250 -2.89 4.44 -8.27
C LEU A 250 -3.18 5.88 -8.70
N LEU A 251 -4.21 6.49 -8.15
CA LEU A 251 -4.73 7.80 -8.61
C LEU A 251 -4.32 8.99 -7.72
N HIS A 252 -3.92 8.76 -6.45
CA HIS A 252 -3.60 9.87 -5.54
C HIS A 252 -2.47 10.81 -6.04
N PRO A 253 -1.46 10.36 -6.82
CA PRO A 253 -0.41 11.27 -7.29
C PRO A 253 -0.93 12.41 -8.14
N ILE A 254 -2.03 12.18 -8.88
CA ILE A 254 -2.69 13.23 -9.68
C ILE A 254 -3.17 14.35 -8.74
N PHE A 255 -3.78 13.98 -7.62
CA PHE A 255 -4.34 14.95 -6.66
C PHE A 255 -3.25 15.66 -5.87
N THR A 256 -2.18 14.97 -5.48
CA THR A 256 -1.05 15.62 -4.77
C THR A 256 -0.31 16.62 -5.67
N LEU A 257 -0.13 16.31 -6.96
CA LEU A 257 0.44 17.24 -7.93
C LEU A 257 -0.48 18.44 -8.19
N LEU A 258 -1.77 18.18 -8.36
CA LEU A 258 -2.78 19.24 -8.60
C LEU A 258 -2.92 20.16 -7.40
N SER A 259 -2.99 19.61 -6.19
CA SER A 259 -3.06 20.39 -4.95
C SER A 259 -1.84 21.28 -4.77
N LYS A 260 -0.63 20.77 -5.05
CA LYS A 260 0.59 21.57 -4.98
C LYS A 260 0.52 22.84 -5.85
N ARG A 261 -0.15 22.75 -7.00
CA ARG A 261 -0.30 23.87 -7.92
C ARG A 261 -1.46 24.80 -7.56
N LEU A 262 -2.62 24.23 -7.22
CA LEU A 262 -3.84 25.01 -6.98
C LEU A 262 -3.91 25.64 -5.60
N LEU A 263 -3.22 25.07 -4.61
CA LEU A 263 -3.25 25.52 -3.22
C LEU A 263 -1.90 26.12 -2.78
N HIS A 264 -1.14 26.68 -3.72
CA HIS A 264 0.17 27.28 -3.47
C HIS A 264 0.08 28.40 -2.42
N ASP A 265 -0.90 29.29 -2.55
CA ASP A 265 -1.12 30.42 -1.64
C ASP A 265 -1.38 29.97 -0.19
N MET A 266 -2.01 28.80 0.01
CA MET A 266 -2.20 28.25 1.36
C MET A 266 -0.88 27.87 2.01
N VAL A 267 0.08 27.36 1.22
CA VAL A 267 1.41 26.98 1.70
C VAL A 267 2.23 28.20 2.01
N GLU A 268 2.20 29.23 1.16
CA GLU A 268 2.89 30.52 1.38
C GLU A 268 2.38 31.24 2.63
N ASN A 269 1.08 31.14 2.89
CA ASN A 269 0.45 31.71 4.10
C ASN A 269 0.62 30.83 5.36
N GLY A 270 1.44 29.77 5.31
CA GLY A 270 1.72 28.89 6.44
C GLY A 270 0.59 27.91 6.82
N ASN A 271 -0.48 27.82 6.02
CA ASN A 271 -1.66 26.97 6.31
C ASN A 271 -1.45 25.51 5.88
N ILE A 272 -0.31 24.91 6.26
CA ILE A 272 0.11 23.57 5.81
C ILE A 272 -0.87 22.46 6.22
N LEU A 273 -1.43 22.55 7.45
CA LEU A 273 -2.41 21.56 7.90
C LEU A 273 -3.69 21.58 7.06
N CYS A 274 -4.20 22.78 6.73
CA CYS A 274 -5.36 22.93 5.85
C CYS A 274 -5.06 22.38 4.46
N PHE A 275 -3.88 22.69 3.90
CA PHE A 275 -3.40 22.11 2.65
C PHE A 275 -3.42 20.57 2.69
N CYS A 276 -2.86 19.96 3.73
CA CYS A 276 -2.83 18.51 3.88
C CYS A 276 -4.23 17.90 3.96
N ILE A 277 -5.15 18.50 4.73
CA ILE A 277 -6.53 18.00 4.89
C ILE A 277 -7.26 18.06 3.54
N ILE A 278 -7.16 19.16 2.80
CA ILE A 278 -7.79 19.31 1.49
C ILE A 278 -7.20 18.31 0.49
N THR A 279 -5.86 18.16 0.47
CA THR A 279 -5.18 17.23 -0.42
C THR A 279 -5.56 15.78 -0.11
N LEU A 280 -5.59 15.37 1.17
CA LEU A 280 -6.03 14.03 1.57
C LEU A 280 -7.48 13.77 1.15
N SER A 281 -8.36 14.71 1.46
CA SER A 281 -9.79 14.57 1.18
C SER A 281 -10.06 14.49 -0.33
N SER A 282 -9.42 15.37 -1.12
CA SER A 282 -9.55 15.38 -2.58
C SER A 282 -8.94 14.12 -3.21
N ALA A 283 -7.79 13.64 -2.72
CA ALA A 283 -7.15 12.43 -3.21
C ALA A 283 -8.02 11.19 -2.96
N VAL A 284 -8.58 11.04 -1.77
CA VAL A 284 -9.47 9.92 -1.45
C VAL A 284 -10.78 10.01 -2.24
N ALA A 285 -11.49 11.13 -2.16
CA ALA A 285 -12.78 11.30 -2.81
C ALA A 285 -12.66 11.25 -4.34
N GLY A 286 -11.67 11.95 -4.91
CA GLY A 286 -11.42 12.01 -6.34
C GLY A 286 -10.98 10.66 -6.90
N SER A 287 -10.09 9.93 -6.22
CA SER A 287 -9.70 8.58 -6.65
C SER A 287 -10.88 7.62 -6.65
N ILE A 288 -11.75 7.69 -5.64
CA ILE A 288 -12.97 6.88 -5.59
C ILE A 288 -13.93 7.27 -6.73
N ALA A 289 -14.11 8.57 -6.99
CA ALA A 289 -14.96 9.06 -8.05
C ALA A 289 -14.48 8.62 -9.43
N ILE A 290 -13.18 8.81 -9.73
CA ILE A 290 -12.56 8.37 -10.99
C ILE A 290 -12.66 6.84 -11.14
N GLY A 291 -12.33 6.07 -10.09
CA GLY A 291 -12.43 4.62 -10.14
C GLY A 291 -13.84 4.13 -10.43
N ARG A 292 -14.86 4.76 -9.82
CA ARG A 292 -16.28 4.46 -10.12
C ARG A 292 -16.68 4.84 -11.55
N LEU A 293 -16.19 5.98 -12.04
CA LEU A 293 -16.46 6.43 -13.41
C LEU A 293 -15.84 5.47 -14.43
N MET A 294 -14.59 5.04 -14.22
CA MET A 294 -13.92 4.04 -15.06
C MET A 294 -14.68 2.71 -15.06
N ASP A 295 -15.21 2.28 -13.92
CA ASP A 295 -16.00 1.06 -13.81
C ASP A 295 -17.34 1.18 -14.55
N ARG A 296 -18.04 2.32 -14.44
CA ARG A 296 -19.30 2.60 -15.15
C ARG A 296 -19.12 2.70 -16.66
N ALA A 297 -18.02 3.31 -17.10
CA ALA A 297 -17.66 3.43 -18.51
C ALA A 297 -17.12 2.11 -19.12
N GLY A 298 -16.98 1.04 -18.33
CA GLY A 298 -16.43 -0.23 -18.77
C GLY A 298 -14.91 -0.24 -18.99
N LEU A 299 -14.23 0.91 -18.83
CA LEU A 299 -12.78 1.07 -19.04
C LEU A 299 -11.97 0.15 -18.13
N SER A 300 -12.36 -0.01 -16.87
CA SER A 300 -11.68 -0.92 -15.95
C SER A 300 -11.70 -2.38 -16.43
N ARG A 301 -12.82 -2.83 -17.00
CA ARG A 301 -12.92 -4.19 -17.55
C ARG A 301 -12.12 -4.36 -18.82
N LEU A 302 -12.09 -3.33 -19.66
CA LEU A 302 -11.31 -3.33 -20.89
C LEU A 302 -9.80 -3.41 -20.58
N LEU A 303 -9.29 -2.55 -19.68
CA LEU A 303 -7.86 -2.43 -19.37
C LEU A 303 -7.37 -3.54 -18.42
N PHE A 304 -8.15 -3.87 -17.40
CA PHE A 304 -7.72 -4.72 -16.28
C PHE A 304 -8.47 -6.04 -16.18
N ARG A 305 -9.41 -6.30 -17.07
CA ARG A 305 -10.31 -7.48 -17.10
C ARG A 305 -11.14 -7.66 -15.82
N LYS A 306 -11.25 -6.62 -15.01
CA LYS A 306 -12.08 -6.58 -13.78
C LYS A 306 -12.44 -5.14 -13.41
N ASN A 307 -13.42 -4.97 -12.55
CA ASN A 307 -13.72 -3.66 -11.95
C ASN A 307 -12.56 -3.21 -11.04
N MET A 308 -12.25 -1.93 -11.09
CA MET A 308 -11.22 -1.30 -10.27
C MET A 308 -11.69 -1.16 -8.81
N MET A 309 -12.97 -0.80 -8.63
CA MET A 309 -13.57 -0.60 -7.33
C MET A 309 -14.19 -1.89 -6.78
N ARG A 310 -13.96 -2.13 -5.49
CA ARG A 310 -14.68 -3.17 -4.77
C ARG A 310 -16.02 -2.61 -4.29
N GLN A 311 -17.11 -3.26 -4.69
CA GLN A 311 -18.44 -2.95 -4.17
C GLN A 311 -18.50 -3.28 -2.68
N PRO A 312 -19.23 -2.48 -1.87
CA PRO A 312 -19.56 -2.89 -0.51
C PRO A 312 -20.26 -4.23 -0.58
N ARG A 313 -19.76 -5.24 0.12
CA ARG A 313 -20.55 -6.46 0.31
C ARG A 313 -21.79 -6.02 1.07
N HIS A 314 -22.96 -6.03 0.43
CA HIS A 314 -24.22 -6.11 1.15
C HIS A 314 -24.08 -7.36 2.04
N THR A 315 -23.90 -7.18 3.33
CA THR A 315 -24.24 -8.22 4.29
C THR A 315 -25.72 -8.46 4.05
N ALA A 316 -26.04 -9.51 3.28
CA ALA A 316 -27.37 -10.04 3.26
C ALA A 316 -27.71 -10.27 4.74
N ARG A 317 -28.62 -9.48 5.28
CA ARG A 317 -29.40 -9.87 6.46
C ARG A 317 -30.04 -11.18 6.03
N THR A 318 -29.38 -12.29 6.30
CA THR A 318 -30.02 -13.59 6.29
C THR A 318 -31.12 -13.44 7.31
N SER A 319 -32.33 -13.37 6.81
CA SER A 319 -33.57 -13.24 7.56
C SER A 319 -33.59 -14.39 8.56
N ILE A 320 -33.45 -14.02 9.85
CA ILE A 320 -33.66 -14.90 10.99
C ILE A 320 -35.15 -15.41 11.02
N TYR A 321 -35.95 -15.02 10.03
CA TYR A 321 -37.35 -15.36 9.90
C TYR A 321 -37.66 -16.68 9.16
N GLU A 322 -36.66 -17.38 8.60
CA GLU A 322 -36.94 -18.68 7.93
C GLU A 322 -36.60 -19.94 8.71
N ILE A 323 -36.12 -19.84 9.95
CA ILE A 323 -35.84 -21.03 10.80
C ILE A 323 -37.00 -21.33 11.75
N SER A 324 -38.06 -20.55 11.76
CA SER A 324 -39.23 -20.80 12.66
C SER A 324 -40.43 -21.47 11.96
N ARG A 325 -40.24 -22.00 10.73
CA ARG A 325 -41.30 -22.77 10.04
C ARG A 325 -40.69 -23.99 9.34
N LYS A 326 -40.16 -24.91 10.12
CA LYS A 326 -40.15 -26.34 9.78
C LYS A 326 -40.12 -27.15 11.07
#